data_7e68b5bc5f937c667bcd40dbd1286fb1
#
_entry.id   7e68b5bc5f937c667bcd40dbd1286fb1
#
_cell.length_a   1.000
_cell.length_b   1.000
_cell.length_c   1.000
_cell.angle_alpha   90.00
_cell.angle_beta   90.00
_cell.angle_gamma   90.00
#
_symmetry.space_group_name_H-M   'P 1'
#
loop_
_entity.id
_entity.type
_entity.pdbx_description
1 polymer ?
#
loop_
_entity_poly.entity_id
_entity_poly.type
_entity_poly.pdbx_seq_one_letter_code
_entity_poly.pdbx_strand_id
1 'polypeptide(L)'
;MKAERKTSETEIKLEMNLRGSGKYRFDTEIPFFEHMLSHISKHGLIDLDLWLRGDIEIDCHHSVEDTAILLGSTIHKQLGDKAGIFRYGHFTLTMDEVLTTVAVDLGGRYFFKYTGPELTGKFGIYD
;
A
#
# COMPACT_ATOMS: atom_id res chain seq x y z
N MET A 1 -10.51 -6.75 -8.81
CA MET A 1 -9.58 -7.89 -9.08
C MET A 1 -9.26 -8.56 -7.77
N LYS A 2 -9.31 -9.89 -7.74
CA LYS A 2 -8.88 -10.67 -6.57
C LYS A 2 -7.45 -11.13 -6.76
N ALA A 3 -6.68 -11.13 -5.68
CA ALA A 3 -5.30 -11.60 -5.62
C ALA A 3 -5.02 -12.22 -4.25
N GLU A 4 -4.09 -13.14 -4.22
CA GLU A 4 -3.67 -13.83 -3.00
C GLU A 4 -2.16 -13.96 -2.97
N ARG A 5 -1.59 -13.93 -1.78
CA ARG A 5 -0.19 -14.23 -1.51
C ARG A 5 -0.10 -15.07 -0.25
N LYS A 6 0.71 -16.11 -0.31
CA LYS A 6 1.01 -16.95 0.84
C LYS A 6 2.49 -17.27 0.87
N THR A 7 3.10 -17.04 2.01
CA THR A 7 4.50 -17.37 2.32
C THR A 7 4.55 -18.30 3.54
N SER A 8 5.71 -18.51 4.11
CA SER A 8 5.85 -19.17 5.42
C SER A 8 5.41 -18.27 6.58
N GLU A 9 5.49 -16.94 6.38
CA GLU A 9 5.25 -15.94 7.41
C GLU A 9 3.86 -15.30 7.31
N THR A 10 3.27 -15.24 6.09
CA THR A 10 2.02 -14.50 5.86
C THR A 10 1.01 -15.25 4.99
N GLU A 11 -0.26 -14.97 5.20
CA GLU A 11 -1.35 -15.31 4.28
C GLU A 11 -2.23 -14.08 4.05
N ILE A 12 -2.37 -13.68 2.78
CA ILE A 12 -3.00 -12.43 2.38
C ILE A 12 -4.03 -12.67 1.27
N LYS A 13 -5.22 -12.11 1.44
CA LYS A 13 -6.27 -12.09 0.42
C LYS A 13 -6.67 -10.65 0.17
N LEU A 14 -6.64 -10.25 -1.09
CA LEU A 14 -6.88 -8.88 -1.54
C LEU A 14 -7.96 -8.87 -2.61
N GLU A 15 -8.93 -7.97 -2.46
CA GLU A 15 -9.79 -7.55 -3.56
C GLU A 15 -9.62 -6.05 -3.79
N MET A 16 -9.27 -5.66 -5.01
CA MET A 16 -8.99 -4.27 -5.37
C MET A 16 -9.71 -3.85 -6.64
N ASN A 17 -10.23 -2.61 -6.64
CA ASN A 17 -10.75 -1.93 -7.81
C ASN A 17 -10.15 -0.51 -7.90
N LEU A 18 -9.27 -0.28 -8.89
CA LEU A 18 -8.64 1.03 -9.11
C LEU A 18 -9.63 2.12 -9.59
N ARG A 19 -10.80 1.73 -10.09
CA ARG A 19 -11.89 2.64 -10.48
C ARG A 19 -13.05 2.51 -9.51
N GLY A 20 -12.73 2.59 -8.22
CA GLY A 20 -13.68 2.43 -7.14
C GLY A 20 -14.33 3.73 -6.70
N SER A 21 -14.84 3.72 -5.49
CA SER A 21 -15.49 4.85 -4.82
C SER A 21 -14.88 5.14 -3.43
N GLY A 22 -13.76 4.52 -3.10
CA GLY A 22 -13.07 4.66 -1.82
C GLY A 22 -13.66 3.79 -0.71
N LYS A 23 -14.34 2.70 -1.06
CA LYS A 23 -14.83 1.73 -0.08
C LYS A 23 -13.71 0.81 0.36
N TYR A 24 -13.66 0.51 1.64
CA TYR A 24 -12.66 -0.41 2.17
C TYR A 24 -13.19 -1.29 3.30
N ARG A 25 -12.57 -2.43 3.44
CA ARG A 25 -12.73 -3.36 4.56
C ARG A 25 -11.38 -4.00 4.84
N PHE A 26 -10.92 -3.91 6.09
CA PHE A 26 -9.65 -4.47 6.52
C PHE A 26 -9.82 -5.39 7.71
N ASP A 27 -9.03 -6.46 7.73
CA ASP A 27 -8.90 -7.42 8.82
C ASP A 27 -7.44 -7.91 8.82
N THR A 28 -6.56 -7.16 9.49
CA THR A 28 -5.10 -7.34 9.39
C THR A 28 -4.43 -7.58 10.74
N GLU A 29 -5.14 -7.45 11.86
CA GLU A 29 -4.56 -7.47 13.21
C GLU A 29 -3.57 -6.32 13.50
N ILE A 30 -3.41 -5.34 12.56
CA ILE A 30 -2.52 -4.19 12.67
C ILE A 30 -3.32 -2.90 12.48
N PRO A 31 -3.98 -2.36 13.52
CA PRO A 31 -4.93 -1.24 13.39
C PRO A 31 -4.34 0.02 12.75
N PHE A 32 -3.07 0.34 13.03
CA PHE A 32 -2.43 1.50 12.41
C PHE A 32 -2.19 1.30 10.91
N PHE A 33 -1.85 0.09 10.48
CA PHE A 33 -1.70 -0.24 9.07
C PHE A 33 -3.04 -0.12 8.32
N GLU A 34 -4.13 -0.61 8.91
CA GLU A 34 -5.48 -0.44 8.37
C GLU A 34 -5.84 1.03 8.22
N HIS A 35 -5.50 1.86 9.23
CA HIS A 35 -5.70 3.29 9.16
C HIS A 35 -4.94 3.92 7.98
N MET A 36 -3.67 3.58 7.78
CA MET A 36 -2.88 4.07 6.64
C MET A 36 -3.46 3.62 5.29
N LEU A 37 -3.84 2.36 5.16
CA LEU A 37 -4.48 1.83 3.94
C LEU A 37 -5.84 2.50 3.65
N SER A 38 -6.58 2.88 4.70
CA SER A 38 -7.85 3.58 4.54
C SER A 38 -7.70 4.93 3.85
N HIS A 39 -6.58 5.63 4.07
CA HIS A 39 -6.27 6.87 3.37
C HIS A 39 -6.04 6.64 1.88
N ILE A 40 -5.33 5.57 1.51
CA ILE A 40 -5.13 5.18 0.11
C ILE A 40 -6.48 4.93 -0.56
N SER A 41 -7.35 4.14 0.05
CA SER A 41 -8.69 3.86 -0.46
C SER A 41 -9.51 5.13 -0.59
N LYS A 42 -9.66 5.85 0.50
CA LYS A 42 -10.58 7.00 0.59
C LYS A 42 -10.18 8.16 -0.31
N HIS A 43 -8.90 8.53 -0.29
CA HIS A 43 -8.41 9.68 -1.06
C HIS A 43 -8.06 9.32 -2.50
N GLY A 44 -7.65 8.08 -2.76
CA GLY A 44 -7.41 7.56 -4.11
C GLY A 44 -8.66 7.09 -4.84
N LEU A 45 -9.83 7.06 -4.18
CA LEU A 45 -11.09 6.49 -4.70
C LEU A 45 -10.91 5.04 -5.19
N ILE A 46 -10.06 4.28 -4.49
CA ILE A 46 -9.76 2.88 -4.76
C ILE A 46 -10.60 2.02 -3.80
N ASP A 47 -11.35 1.06 -4.32
CA ASP A 47 -11.99 0.10 -3.43
C ASP A 47 -10.99 -0.99 -3.05
N LEU A 48 -10.90 -1.30 -1.75
CA LEU A 48 -9.90 -2.18 -1.18
C LEU A 48 -10.48 -3.05 -0.06
N ASP A 49 -10.45 -4.35 -0.27
CA ASP A 49 -10.82 -5.36 0.74
C ASP A 49 -9.59 -6.22 1.01
N LEU A 50 -9.09 -6.22 2.22
CA LEU A 50 -7.86 -6.90 2.61
C LEU A 50 -8.08 -7.72 3.86
N TRP A 51 -7.76 -9.00 3.75
CA TRP A 51 -7.58 -9.90 4.87
C TRP A 51 -6.13 -10.35 4.93
N LEU A 52 -5.52 -10.28 6.10
CA LEU A 52 -4.13 -10.61 6.35
C LEU A 52 -4.00 -11.35 7.69
N ARG A 53 -3.21 -12.40 7.67
CA ARG A 53 -2.63 -13.02 8.87
C ARG A 53 -1.14 -13.18 8.67
N GLY A 54 -0.36 -12.80 9.67
CA GLY A 54 1.10 -12.88 9.66
C GLY A 54 1.65 -13.16 11.04
N ASP A 55 2.95 -13.30 11.11
CA ASP A 55 3.74 -13.59 12.32
C ASP A 55 3.98 -12.33 13.17
N ILE A 56 2.90 -11.59 13.46
CA ILE A 56 2.93 -10.29 14.17
C ILE A 56 3.48 -10.38 15.61
N GLU A 57 3.59 -11.57 16.16
CA GLU A 57 4.27 -11.83 17.44
C GLU A 57 5.79 -11.60 17.36
N ILE A 58 6.37 -11.61 16.14
CA ILE A 58 7.77 -11.24 15.88
C ILE A 58 7.84 -9.72 15.71
N ASP A 59 7.22 -9.23 14.63
CA ASP A 59 6.99 -7.81 14.32
C ASP A 59 5.98 -7.71 13.16
N CYS A 60 5.78 -6.51 12.61
CA CYS A 60 4.87 -6.33 11.48
C CYS A 60 5.58 -6.30 10.10
N HIS A 61 6.90 -6.50 10.05
CA HIS A 61 7.69 -6.38 8.83
C HIS A 61 7.14 -7.22 7.67
N HIS A 62 7.07 -8.54 7.85
CA HIS A 62 6.60 -9.46 6.81
C HIS A 62 5.16 -9.14 6.36
N SER A 63 4.30 -8.80 7.31
CA SER A 63 2.90 -8.44 7.03
C SER A 63 2.78 -7.19 6.15
N VAL A 64 3.55 -6.15 6.43
CA VAL A 64 3.55 -4.90 5.68
C VAL A 64 4.22 -5.08 4.32
N GLU A 65 5.39 -5.72 4.27
CA GLU A 65 6.14 -5.97 3.03
C GLU A 65 5.32 -6.80 2.04
N ASP A 66 4.82 -7.95 2.47
CA ASP A 66 4.07 -8.86 1.60
C ASP A 66 2.76 -8.25 1.11
N THR A 67 2.11 -7.44 1.95
CA THR A 67 0.93 -6.66 1.52
C THR A 67 1.31 -5.62 0.46
N ALA A 68 2.41 -4.89 0.64
CA ALA A 68 2.88 -3.91 -0.33
C ALA A 68 3.24 -4.56 -1.68
N ILE A 69 3.90 -5.72 -1.66
CA ILE A 69 4.21 -6.52 -2.85
C ILE A 69 2.92 -6.94 -3.57
N LEU A 70 1.92 -7.45 -2.82
CA LEU A 70 0.65 -7.88 -3.39
C LEU A 70 -0.15 -6.71 -3.97
N LEU A 71 -0.21 -5.58 -3.27
CA LEU A 71 -0.83 -4.34 -3.75
C LEU A 71 -0.19 -3.86 -5.05
N GLY A 72 1.14 -3.72 -5.07
CA GLY A 72 1.88 -3.26 -6.25
C GLY A 72 1.69 -4.18 -7.46
N SER A 73 1.77 -5.50 -7.26
CA SER A 73 1.55 -6.48 -8.32
C SER A 73 0.11 -6.48 -8.85
N THR A 74 -0.87 -6.23 -7.97
CA THR A 74 -2.29 -6.15 -8.35
C THR A 74 -2.58 -4.88 -9.12
N ILE A 75 -1.99 -3.74 -8.72
CA ILE A 75 -2.05 -2.48 -9.49
C ILE A 75 -1.46 -2.71 -10.89
N HIS A 76 -0.27 -3.29 -10.97
CA HIS A 76 0.38 -3.56 -12.25
C HIS A 76 -0.50 -4.42 -13.18
N LYS A 77 -1.10 -5.48 -12.66
CA LYS A 77 -2.02 -6.34 -13.42
C LYS A 77 -3.28 -5.61 -13.89
N GLN A 78 -3.86 -4.74 -13.05
CA GLN A 78 -5.04 -3.96 -13.42
C GLN A 78 -4.75 -2.88 -14.46
N LEU A 79 -3.55 -2.32 -14.47
CA LEU A 79 -3.11 -1.33 -15.46
C LEU A 79 -2.86 -1.95 -16.85
N GLY A 80 -2.61 -3.26 -16.92
CA GLY A 80 -2.41 -3.98 -18.16
C GLY A 80 -1.29 -3.40 -19.01
N ASP A 81 -1.58 -3.08 -20.27
CA ASP A 81 -0.65 -2.45 -21.21
C ASP A 81 -0.43 -0.95 -20.95
N LYS A 82 -1.13 -0.41 -19.95
CA LYS A 82 -1.08 1.01 -19.55
C LYS A 82 -1.56 2.00 -20.63
N ALA A 83 -2.30 1.53 -21.63
CA ALA A 83 -2.90 2.41 -22.61
C ALA A 83 -3.97 3.30 -21.96
N GLY A 84 -3.96 4.59 -22.32
CA GLY A 84 -4.97 5.55 -21.88
C GLY A 84 -4.88 5.99 -20.40
N ILE A 85 -3.77 5.69 -19.70
CA ILE A 85 -3.56 6.18 -18.33
C ILE A 85 -2.72 7.47 -18.32
N PHE A 86 -2.86 8.27 -17.27
CA PHE A 86 -1.87 9.29 -16.93
C PHE A 86 -0.67 8.58 -16.31
N ARG A 87 0.46 8.54 -17.04
CA ARG A 87 1.67 7.84 -16.61
C ARG A 87 2.30 8.44 -15.36
N TYR A 88 2.26 9.77 -15.25
CA TYR A 88 2.93 10.51 -14.18
C TYR A 88 1.91 11.11 -13.23
N GLY A 89 2.19 11.03 -11.94
CA GLY A 89 1.43 11.70 -10.91
C GLY A 89 2.35 12.23 -9.81
N HIS A 90 1.99 13.34 -9.21
CA HIS A 90 2.68 13.85 -8.03
C HIS A 90 1.67 14.54 -7.11
N PHE A 91 1.99 14.55 -5.84
CA PHE A 91 1.23 15.30 -4.86
C PHE A 91 2.15 15.80 -3.75
N THR A 92 1.87 16.99 -3.26
CA THR A 92 2.52 17.56 -2.08
C THR A 92 1.44 17.91 -1.08
N LEU A 93 1.59 17.44 0.15
CA LEU A 93 0.67 17.79 1.23
C LEU A 93 1.41 17.95 2.56
N THR A 94 0.74 18.64 3.45
CA THR A 94 1.22 18.92 4.80
C THR A 94 0.31 18.29 5.83
N MET A 95 0.91 17.91 6.95
CA MET A 95 0.20 17.58 8.18
C MET A 95 1.06 18.07 9.34
N ASP A 96 0.53 19.04 10.09
CA ASP A 96 1.26 19.77 11.13
C ASP A 96 2.61 20.32 10.60
N GLU A 97 3.74 19.96 11.19
CA GLU A 97 5.08 20.39 10.78
C GLU A 97 5.67 19.55 9.63
N VAL A 98 4.98 18.51 9.17
CA VAL A 98 5.48 17.61 8.12
C VAL A 98 5.00 18.03 6.75
N LEU A 99 5.93 18.22 5.82
CA LEU A 99 5.69 18.36 4.39
C LEU A 99 6.14 17.09 3.65
N THR A 100 5.25 16.49 2.90
CA THR A 100 5.57 15.29 2.10
C THR A 100 5.27 15.55 0.63
N THR A 101 6.22 15.21 -0.25
CA THR A 101 6.05 15.20 -1.70
C THR A 101 6.26 13.79 -2.23
N VAL A 102 5.31 13.29 -3.01
CA VAL A 102 5.41 12.00 -3.68
C VAL A 102 5.25 12.22 -5.18
N ALA A 103 6.14 11.62 -5.97
CA ALA A 103 6.05 11.57 -7.42
C ALA A 103 6.10 10.12 -7.89
N VAL A 104 5.21 9.74 -8.81
CA VAL A 104 5.08 8.38 -9.33
C VAL A 104 5.18 8.38 -10.85
N ASP A 105 6.00 7.47 -11.39
CA ASP A 105 6.06 7.13 -12.82
C ASP A 105 5.65 5.67 -13.02
N LEU A 106 4.52 5.44 -13.67
CA LEU A 106 3.99 4.11 -13.99
C LEU A 106 4.65 3.49 -15.24
N GLY A 107 5.90 3.87 -15.54
CA GLY A 107 6.64 3.45 -16.73
C GLY A 107 7.01 1.96 -16.81
N GLY A 108 6.89 1.21 -15.71
CA GLY A 108 7.12 -0.24 -15.67
C GLY A 108 8.56 -0.66 -15.36
N ARG A 109 9.46 0.27 -15.18
CA ARG A 109 10.80 0.00 -14.63
C ARG A 109 10.78 0.26 -13.13
N TYR A 110 11.34 -0.66 -12.37
CA TYR A 110 11.47 -0.49 -10.92
C TYR A 110 12.47 0.62 -10.58
N PHE A 111 12.05 1.57 -9.76
CA PHE A 111 12.90 2.57 -9.14
C PHE A 111 12.23 3.11 -7.88
N PHE A 112 12.99 3.24 -6.82
CA PHE A 112 12.54 3.89 -5.58
C PHE A 112 13.62 4.86 -5.09
N LYS A 113 13.21 6.06 -4.72
CA LYS A 113 14.07 7.05 -4.08
C LYS A 113 13.33 7.68 -2.91
N TYR A 114 13.92 7.57 -1.75
CA TYR A 114 13.54 8.32 -0.57
C TYR A 114 14.53 9.46 -0.34
N THR A 115 14.03 10.65 -0.01
CA THR A 115 14.83 11.81 0.38
C THR A 115 14.13 12.45 1.57
N GLY A 116 14.75 12.38 2.71
CA GLY A 116 14.19 12.85 3.99
C GLY A 116 15.12 12.53 5.14
N PRO A 117 14.71 12.83 6.38
CA PRO A 117 15.45 12.42 7.57
C PRO A 117 15.58 10.89 7.61
N GLU A 118 16.63 10.41 8.25
CA GLU A 118 16.76 8.98 8.54
C GLU A 118 15.57 8.52 9.39
N LEU A 119 14.87 7.48 8.92
CA LEU A 119 13.76 6.90 9.66
C LEU A 119 14.35 5.94 10.69
N THR A 120 14.44 6.39 11.92
CA THR A 120 14.96 5.60 13.04
C THR A 120 13.95 5.58 14.18
N GLY A 121 13.93 4.49 14.91
CA GLY A 121 13.07 4.33 16.08
C GLY A 121 11.86 3.45 15.81
N LYS A 122 11.19 3.09 16.88
CA LYS A 122 10.07 2.17 16.88
C LYS A 122 8.76 2.92 17.11
N PHE A 123 7.79 2.74 16.23
CA PHE A 123 6.45 3.34 16.33
C PHE A 123 5.41 2.24 16.60
N GLY A 124 5.10 2.00 17.88
CA GLY A 124 4.23 0.89 18.26
C GLY A 124 4.89 -0.45 17.92
N ILE A 125 4.30 -1.21 17.01
CA ILE A 125 4.83 -2.49 16.51
C ILE A 125 5.67 -2.33 15.23
N TYR A 126 5.83 -1.10 14.73
CA TYR A 126 6.68 -0.79 13.57
C TYR A 126 8.09 -0.44 14.03
N ASP A 127 9.10 -0.93 13.34
CA ASP A 127 10.52 -0.67 13.49
C ASP A 127 11.12 0.03 12.27
#